data_74f8b3169b6273799537d13e510ccb1e
#
_entry.id   74f8b3169b6273799537d13e510ccb1e
#
_cell.length_a   1.000
_cell.length_b   1.000
_cell.length_c   1.000
_cell.angle_alpha   90.00
_cell.angle_beta   90.00
_cell.angle_gamma   90.00
#
_symmetry.space_group_name_H-M   'P 1'
#
loop_
_entity.id
_entity.type
_entity.pdbx_description
1 polymer ?
#
loop_
_entity_poly.entity_id
_entity_poly.type
_entity_poly.pdbx_seq_one_letter_code
_entity_poly.pdbx_strand_id
1 'polypeptide(L)'
;MNMSNLKIESLTSNNLSHYKTRHHFERVGEINSIDDLQEYCNWAKENKINIYIIGNGSNTLFVRKNIQSLILKNKLPKYINPLAENRLEVSSSVSVMEVLKYCYQHSMNSFYYLASVPATIGGALAMNAGRGKQHGCTIYDFVQSVTFFEDGSIKTLDKSQIVRDYRETIFTGMHSKLILSAVFKLEQTEFTENPLVSRQLWAKEHQDNTAPNCGSVFKSANYKILEKLRGMSIGKAMFSAKTSNWILTKSQNSYAIVLLIRIAKFLHLISGQKIELELIVID
;
A
#
# COMPACT_ATOMS: atom_id res chain seq x y z
N MET A 1 14.39 21.59 -28.17
CA MET A 1 13.49 20.68 -27.41
C MET A 1 14.27 19.40 -27.21
N ASN A 2 14.79 19.19 -26.02
CA ASN A 2 15.41 17.91 -25.67
C ASN A 2 14.33 16.83 -25.74
N MET A 3 14.54 15.81 -26.57
CA MET A 3 13.70 14.62 -26.58
C MET A 3 13.78 14.03 -25.17
N SER A 4 12.65 14.00 -24.45
CA SER A 4 12.55 13.42 -23.13
C SER A 4 12.99 11.97 -23.19
N ASN A 5 13.90 11.55 -22.32
CA ASN A 5 14.30 10.15 -22.12
C ASN A 5 13.21 9.34 -21.41
N LEU A 6 11.94 9.67 -21.65
CA LEU A 6 10.79 9.04 -20.99
C LEU A 6 10.71 7.57 -21.38
N LYS A 7 11.00 6.69 -20.44
CA LYS A 7 11.00 5.25 -20.67
C LYS A 7 9.67 4.65 -20.24
N ILE A 8 8.76 4.50 -21.22
CA ILE A 8 7.47 3.77 -21.03
C ILE A 8 7.62 2.43 -21.76
N GLU A 9 7.48 1.34 -21.01
CA GLU A 9 7.64 -0.01 -21.53
C GLU A 9 6.33 -0.80 -21.43
N SER A 10 6.10 -1.70 -22.38
CA SER A 10 5.08 -2.73 -22.26
C SER A 10 5.69 -3.95 -21.57
N LEU A 11 5.00 -4.47 -20.55
CA LEU A 11 5.54 -5.52 -19.69
C LEU A 11 4.48 -6.56 -19.33
N THR A 12 4.79 -7.83 -19.48
CA THR A 12 3.99 -8.91 -18.87
C THR A 12 4.64 -9.38 -17.58
N SER A 13 3.98 -9.17 -16.45
CA SER A 13 4.55 -9.42 -15.13
C SER A 13 3.52 -9.93 -14.12
N ASN A 14 4.02 -10.61 -13.08
CA ASN A 14 3.27 -10.96 -11.86
C ASN A 14 3.86 -10.29 -10.61
N ASN A 15 4.78 -9.34 -10.77
CA ASN A 15 5.56 -8.77 -9.65
C ASN A 15 5.06 -7.40 -9.18
N LEU A 16 4.04 -6.82 -9.84
CA LEU A 16 3.49 -5.52 -9.46
C LEU A 16 2.40 -5.59 -8.40
N SER A 17 1.99 -6.81 -7.99
CA SER A 17 1.08 -7.02 -6.87
C SER A 17 1.51 -8.22 -6.03
N HIS A 18 1.25 -8.17 -4.72
CA HIS A 18 1.49 -9.29 -3.81
C HIS A 18 0.55 -10.48 -4.05
N TYR A 19 -0.54 -10.33 -4.79
CA TYR A 19 -1.31 -11.47 -5.31
C TYR A 19 -0.56 -12.32 -6.32
N LYS A 20 0.52 -11.79 -6.93
CA LYS A 20 1.34 -12.51 -7.92
C LYS A 20 0.54 -13.00 -9.13
N THR A 21 -0.59 -12.38 -9.42
CA THR A 21 -1.35 -12.63 -10.65
C THR A 21 -0.65 -11.97 -11.83
N ARG A 22 -0.68 -12.64 -12.98
CA ARG A 22 0.05 -12.24 -14.20
C ARG A 22 -0.82 -11.40 -15.10
N HIS A 23 -0.34 -10.19 -15.41
CA HIS A 23 -1.02 -9.20 -16.24
C HIS A 23 -0.08 -8.68 -17.32
N HIS A 24 -0.65 -8.27 -18.43
CA HIS A 24 0.04 -7.48 -19.44
C HIS A 24 -0.24 -6.00 -19.16
N PHE A 25 0.82 -5.26 -18.89
CA PHE A 25 0.77 -3.82 -18.66
C PHE A 25 1.22 -3.12 -19.95
N GLU A 26 0.33 -2.35 -20.55
CA GLU A 26 0.66 -1.62 -21.78
C GLU A 26 1.69 -0.53 -21.53
N ARG A 27 1.70 0.04 -20.33
CA ARG A 27 2.53 1.19 -19.97
C ARG A 27 3.04 1.07 -18.55
N VAL A 28 4.35 0.90 -18.42
CA VAL A 28 5.04 0.88 -17.12
C VAL A 28 6.23 1.82 -17.21
N GLY A 29 6.42 2.61 -16.15
CA GLY A 29 7.58 3.48 -15.98
C GLY A 29 8.12 3.41 -14.56
N GLU A 30 9.33 3.94 -14.36
CA GLU A 30 9.97 4.07 -13.05
C GLU A 30 10.25 5.55 -12.76
N ILE A 31 9.87 6.02 -11.57
CA ILE A 31 10.10 7.38 -11.09
C ILE A 31 11.41 7.37 -10.29
N ASN A 32 12.50 7.83 -10.87
CA ASN A 32 13.81 7.95 -10.22
C ASN A 32 14.10 9.39 -9.75
N SER A 33 13.37 10.37 -10.31
CA SER A 33 13.47 11.79 -9.99
C SER A 33 12.09 12.47 -10.03
N ILE A 34 12.02 13.72 -9.57
CA ILE A 34 10.84 14.57 -9.71
C ILE A 34 10.61 14.94 -11.18
N ASP A 35 11.68 15.16 -11.92
CA ASP A 35 11.61 15.48 -13.34
C ASP A 35 10.99 14.32 -14.13
N ASP A 36 11.38 13.07 -13.85
CA ASP A 36 10.72 11.89 -14.45
C ASP A 36 9.21 11.92 -14.21
N LEU A 37 8.79 12.18 -12.96
CA LEU A 37 7.37 12.23 -12.61
C LEU A 37 6.64 13.33 -13.39
N GLN A 38 7.24 14.52 -13.49
CA GLN A 38 6.67 15.64 -14.26
C GLN A 38 6.49 15.27 -15.74
N GLU A 39 7.48 14.63 -16.34
CA GLU A 39 7.40 14.17 -17.71
C GLU A 39 6.31 13.11 -17.90
N TYR A 40 6.22 12.12 -17.01
CA TYR A 40 5.13 11.13 -17.02
C TYR A 40 3.75 11.76 -16.87
N CYS A 41 3.60 12.76 -15.99
CA CYS A 41 2.35 13.47 -15.81
C CYS A 41 1.93 14.24 -17.06
N ASN A 42 2.86 14.94 -17.69
CA ASN A 42 2.61 15.67 -18.94
C ASN A 42 2.21 14.70 -20.05
N TRP A 43 2.99 13.63 -20.25
CA TRP A 43 2.70 12.61 -21.24
C TRP A 43 1.32 11.96 -21.04
N ALA A 44 0.99 11.59 -19.80
CA ALA A 44 -0.28 10.96 -19.49
C ALA A 44 -1.48 11.90 -19.73
N LYS A 45 -1.31 13.19 -19.42
CA LYS A 45 -2.32 14.22 -19.69
C LYS A 45 -2.56 14.40 -21.18
N GLU A 46 -1.52 14.51 -21.99
CA GLU A 46 -1.61 14.62 -23.45
C GLU A 46 -2.28 13.41 -24.10
N ASN A 47 -1.98 12.21 -23.58
CA ASN A 47 -2.53 10.95 -24.10
C ASN A 47 -3.87 10.54 -23.44
N LYS A 48 -4.39 11.31 -22.46
CA LYS A 48 -5.60 11.02 -21.69
C LYS A 48 -5.55 9.65 -20.99
N ILE A 49 -4.39 9.31 -20.42
CA ILE A 49 -4.13 8.06 -19.74
C ILE A 49 -4.13 8.29 -18.22
N ASN A 50 -4.82 7.41 -17.49
CA ASN A 50 -4.80 7.43 -16.04
C ASN A 50 -3.46 6.94 -15.50
N ILE A 51 -2.98 7.60 -14.43
CA ILE A 51 -1.76 7.21 -13.72
C ILE A 51 -2.12 6.44 -12.44
N TYR A 52 -1.37 5.40 -12.16
CA TYR A 52 -1.31 4.75 -10.86
C TYR A 52 0.12 4.64 -10.37
N ILE A 53 0.43 5.32 -9.27
CA ILE A 53 1.76 5.26 -8.65
C ILE A 53 1.76 4.11 -7.63
N ILE A 54 2.71 3.19 -7.80
CA ILE A 54 2.80 1.98 -6.98
C ILE A 54 4.12 1.94 -6.18
N GLY A 55 4.02 1.57 -4.90
CA GLY A 55 5.16 1.17 -4.09
C GLY A 55 5.46 -0.32 -4.29
N ASN A 56 5.30 -1.12 -3.24
CA ASN A 56 5.51 -2.58 -3.28
C ASN A 56 4.30 -3.38 -3.80
N GLY A 57 3.15 -2.75 -4.06
CA GLY A 57 1.94 -3.44 -4.53
C GLY A 57 1.29 -4.35 -3.49
N SER A 58 1.54 -4.10 -2.20
CA SER A 58 1.03 -4.94 -1.10
C SER A 58 -0.46 -4.75 -0.82
N ASN A 59 -1.10 -3.74 -1.41
CA ASN A 59 -2.53 -3.46 -1.31
C ASN A 59 -3.18 -3.21 -2.68
N THR A 60 -2.65 -3.82 -3.75
CA THR A 60 -3.10 -3.58 -5.14
C THR A 60 -3.66 -4.85 -5.76
N LEU A 61 -4.85 -4.75 -6.37
CA LEU A 61 -5.47 -5.80 -7.16
C LEU A 61 -5.66 -5.33 -8.60
N PHE A 62 -4.92 -5.92 -9.54
CA PHE A 62 -5.17 -5.79 -10.97
C PHE A 62 -6.25 -6.78 -11.39
N VAL A 63 -7.32 -6.31 -12.07
CA VAL A 63 -8.49 -7.16 -12.35
C VAL A 63 -8.58 -7.62 -13.79
N ARG A 64 -7.99 -6.90 -14.75
CA ARG A 64 -8.01 -7.27 -16.17
C ARG A 64 -6.72 -7.95 -16.60
N LYS A 65 -6.79 -8.75 -17.67
CA LYS A 65 -5.61 -9.37 -18.29
C LYS A 65 -4.66 -8.29 -18.84
N ASN A 66 -5.22 -7.26 -19.49
CA ASN A 66 -4.49 -6.13 -20.05
C ASN A 66 -4.82 -4.88 -19.23
N ILE A 67 -3.80 -4.23 -18.70
CA ILE A 67 -3.88 -2.99 -17.91
C ILE A 67 -3.47 -1.83 -18.80
N GLN A 68 -4.40 -0.89 -19.04
CA GLN A 68 -4.22 0.24 -19.95
C GLN A 68 -3.68 1.50 -19.26
N SER A 69 -3.87 1.62 -17.96
CA SER A 69 -3.34 2.72 -17.15
C SER A 69 -1.81 2.74 -17.18
N LEU A 70 -1.22 3.92 -17.03
CA LEU A 70 0.22 4.07 -16.81
C LEU A 70 0.56 3.70 -15.37
N ILE A 71 1.29 2.61 -15.19
CA ILE A 71 1.76 2.17 -13.87
C ILE A 71 3.15 2.73 -13.63
N LEU A 72 3.29 3.59 -12.64
CA LEU A 72 4.57 4.22 -12.28
C LEU A 72 5.09 3.64 -10.97
N LYS A 73 6.24 2.99 -11.03
CA LYS A 73 6.91 2.45 -9.85
C LYS A 73 7.76 3.51 -9.18
N ASN A 74 7.47 3.80 -7.90
CA ASN A 74 8.30 4.72 -7.13
C ASN A 74 9.68 4.11 -6.86
N LYS A 75 10.70 4.71 -7.45
CA LYS A 75 12.12 4.37 -7.36
C LYS A 75 12.98 5.56 -6.92
N LEU A 76 12.38 6.58 -6.32
CA LEU A 76 13.12 7.70 -5.77
C LEU A 76 14.27 7.22 -4.88
N PRO A 77 15.37 7.97 -4.80
CA PRO A 77 16.49 7.65 -3.92
C PRO A 77 16.02 7.39 -2.49
N LYS A 78 16.52 6.31 -1.90
CA LYS A 78 16.21 5.94 -0.51
C LYS A 78 17.11 6.71 0.44
N TYR A 79 16.52 7.32 1.46
CA TYR A 79 17.26 7.89 2.57
C TYR A 79 16.46 7.84 3.87
N ILE A 80 17.18 7.80 4.98
CA ILE A 80 16.68 7.95 6.36
C ILE A 80 17.62 8.96 7.01
N ASN A 81 17.19 10.20 7.14
CA ASN A 81 17.98 11.31 7.64
C ASN A 81 17.56 11.69 9.06
N PRO A 82 18.41 11.49 10.08
CA PRO A 82 18.14 12.00 11.41
C PRO A 82 18.15 13.53 11.41
N LEU A 83 17.16 14.13 12.04
CA LEU A 83 17.03 15.56 12.30
C LEU A 83 17.11 15.81 13.80
N ALA A 84 17.28 17.08 14.20
CA ALA A 84 17.25 17.47 15.62
C ALA A 84 15.90 17.08 16.30
N GLU A 85 15.88 17.01 17.63
CA GLU A 85 14.67 16.81 18.45
C GLU A 85 13.93 15.50 18.16
N ASN A 86 14.66 14.38 18.02
CA ASN A 86 14.09 13.06 17.77
C ASN A 86 13.21 13.00 16.51
N ARG A 87 13.54 13.79 15.50
CA ARG A 87 12.87 13.78 14.19
C ARG A 87 13.67 12.96 13.19
N LEU A 88 12.96 12.34 12.26
CA LEU A 88 13.53 11.51 11.23
C LEU A 88 12.83 11.81 9.90
N GLU A 89 13.58 12.31 8.91
CA GLU A 89 13.06 12.44 7.55
C GLU A 89 13.32 11.16 6.77
N VAL A 90 12.27 10.63 6.14
CA VAL A 90 12.33 9.36 5.43
C VAL A 90 11.74 9.50 4.04
N SER A 91 12.48 9.06 3.03
CA SER A 91 12.02 8.99 1.64
C SER A 91 10.88 7.96 1.50
N SER A 92 9.90 8.27 0.66
CA SER A 92 8.71 7.43 0.43
C SER A 92 9.01 6.06 -0.17
N SER A 93 10.15 5.89 -0.82
CA SER A 93 10.61 4.63 -1.43
C SER A 93 11.24 3.65 -0.43
N VAL A 94 11.60 4.11 0.77
CA VAL A 94 12.14 3.26 1.85
C VAL A 94 11.04 2.32 2.32
N SER A 95 11.38 1.06 2.60
CA SER A 95 10.40 0.12 3.17
C SER A 95 10.12 0.40 4.64
N VAL A 96 8.90 0.09 5.08
CA VAL A 96 8.50 0.16 6.49
C VAL A 96 9.49 -0.60 7.37
N MET A 97 9.91 -1.79 6.95
CA MET A 97 10.85 -2.62 7.71
C MET A 97 12.24 -1.97 7.85
N GLU A 98 12.75 -1.28 6.80
CA GLU A 98 14.04 -0.56 6.89
C GLU A 98 13.99 0.55 7.94
N VAL A 99 12.89 1.33 7.96
CA VAL A 99 12.69 2.37 8.98
C VAL A 99 12.60 1.78 10.38
N LEU A 100 11.81 0.73 10.57
CA LEU A 100 11.63 0.11 11.88
C LEU A 100 12.93 -0.52 12.41
N LYS A 101 13.76 -1.10 11.54
CA LYS A 101 15.12 -1.57 11.93
C LYS A 101 16.00 -0.42 12.40
N TYR A 102 15.99 0.70 11.64
CA TYR A 102 16.72 1.91 12.02
C TYR A 102 16.25 2.42 13.39
N CYS A 103 14.94 2.55 13.59
CA CYS A 103 14.36 3.02 14.87
C CYS A 103 14.75 2.12 16.04
N TYR A 104 14.70 0.80 15.86
CA TYR A 104 15.10 -0.16 16.89
C TYR A 104 16.59 -0.03 17.27
N GLN A 105 17.47 0.09 16.26
CA GLN A 105 18.92 0.26 16.47
C GLN A 105 19.27 1.57 17.22
N HIS A 106 18.39 2.58 17.14
CA HIS A 106 18.59 3.88 17.78
C HIS A 106 17.66 4.09 19.00
N SER A 107 17.08 3.02 19.55
CA SER A 107 16.21 3.05 20.74
C SER A 107 15.03 4.03 20.60
N MET A 108 14.41 4.10 19.42
CA MET A 108 13.29 4.99 19.13
C MET A 108 11.98 4.20 19.11
N ASN A 109 10.95 4.68 19.83
CA ASN A 109 9.58 4.18 19.70
C ASN A 109 9.03 4.52 18.30
N SER A 110 8.32 3.58 17.68
CA SER A 110 7.82 3.74 16.32
C SER A 110 6.61 2.84 16.04
N PHE A 111 6.13 2.84 14.81
CA PHE A 111 5.00 2.05 14.32
C PHE A 111 5.33 0.55 14.15
N TYR A 112 5.93 -0.10 15.16
CA TYR A 112 6.36 -1.51 15.11
C TYR A 112 5.25 -2.50 14.81
N TYR A 113 3.98 -2.16 15.05
CA TYR A 113 2.84 -2.95 14.63
C TYR A 113 2.72 -3.13 13.11
N LEU A 114 3.45 -2.34 12.31
CA LEU A 114 3.55 -2.49 10.85
C LEU A 114 4.72 -3.38 10.40
N ALA A 115 5.53 -3.96 11.30
CA ALA A 115 6.70 -4.76 10.91
C ALA A 115 6.37 -6.01 10.08
N SER A 116 5.10 -6.45 10.06
CA SER A 116 4.63 -7.54 9.19
C SER A 116 4.02 -7.06 7.86
N VAL A 117 4.04 -5.74 7.58
CA VAL A 117 3.43 -5.16 6.38
C VAL A 117 4.52 -4.87 5.35
N PRO A 118 4.50 -5.51 4.16
CA PRO A 118 5.54 -5.36 3.15
C PRO A 118 5.33 -4.10 2.29
N ALA A 119 5.14 -2.95 2.94
CA ALA A 119 4.88 -1.66 2.29
C ALA A 119 6.14 -0.78 2.22
N THR A 120 6.13 0.19 1.31
CA THR A 120 7.00 1.37 1.38
C THR A 120 6.37 2.43 2.28
N ILE A 121 7.16 3.39 2.77
CA ILE A 121 6.67 4.51 3.58
C ILE A 121 5.59 5.29 2.81
N GLY A 122 5.80 5.60 1.53
CA GLY A 122 4.78 6.27 0.71
C GLY A 122 3.47 5.48 0.61
N GLY A 123 3.55 4.15 0.41
CA GLY A 123 2.38 3.28 0.39
C GLY A 123 1.67 3.18 1.75
N ALA A 124 2.42 3.12 2.84
CA ALA A 124 1.87 3.08 4.20
C ALA A 124 1.16 4.40 4.56
N LEU A 125 1.75 5.55 4.19
CA LEU A 125 1.14 6.87 4.37
C LEU A 125 -0.11 7.04 3.51
N ALA A 126 -0.07 6.68 2.23
CA ALA A 126 -1.22 6.78 1.34
C ALA A 126 -2.43 6.00 1.89
N MET A 127 -2.19 4.82 2.46
CA MET A 127 -3.24 3.96 3.03
C MET A 127 -3.59 4.26 4.49
N ASN A 128 -3.04 5.29 5.13
CA ASN A 128 -3.17 5.49 6.57
C ASN A 128 -3.00 4.17 7.33
N ALA A 129 -1.86 3.49 7.06
CA ALA A 129 -1.62 2.13 7.54
C ALA A 129 -1.60 2.09 9.07
N GLY A 130 -2.21 1.06 9.67
CA GLY A 130 -2.33 0.94 11.11
C GLY A 130 -2.73 -0.46 11.57
N ARG A 131 -2.90 -0.64 12.87
CA ARG A 131 -3.15 -1.96 13.49
C ARG A 131 -4.58 -2.49 13.31
N GLY A 132 -5.52 -1.67 12.91
CA GLY A 132 -6.94 -1.99 12.82
C GLY A 132 -7.79 -0.94 13.54
N LYS A 133 -9.05 -0.81 13.13
CA LYS A 133 -9.93 0.26 13.58
C LYS A 133 -10.11 0.29 15.11
N GLN A 134 -10.21 -0.89 15.74
CA GLN A 134 -10.41 -1.04 17.18
C GLN A 134 -9.23 -0.58 18.04
N HIS A 135 -8.04 -0.46 17.46
CA HIS A 135 -6.83 -0.03 18.17
C HIS A 135 -6.53 1.46 17.99
N GLY A 136 -7.13 2.13 17.01
CA GLY A 136 -6.93 3.54 16.72
C GLY A 136 -5.51 3.93 16.27
N CYS A 137 -4.56 2.98 16.22
CA CYS A 137 -3.15 3.25 15.93
C CYS A 137 -2.88 3.27 14.44
N THR A 138 -2.26 4.36 13.95
CA THR A 138 -1.87 4.52 12.55
C THR A 138 -0.46 5.10 12.42
N ILE A 139 0.16 4.96 11.24
CA ILE A 139 1.47 5.56 10.95
C ILE A 139 1.47 7.08 11.19
N TYR A 140 0.30 7.74 11.02
CA TYR A 140 0.17 9.18 11.26
C TYR A 140 0.28 9.59 12.73
N ASP A 141 0.25 8.67 13.68
CA ASP A 141 0.51 9.01 15.09
C ASP A 141 1.94 9.52 15.30
N PHE A 142 2.85 9.09 14.43
CA PHE A 142 4.26 9.45 14.44
C PHE A 142 4.63 10.52 13.39
N VAL A 143 3.75 10.84 12.43
CA VAL A 143 4.02 11.85 11.38
C VAL A 143 3.92 13.24 11.92
N GLN A 144 4.88 14.09 11.59
CA GLN A 144 4.83 15.54 11.75
C GLN A 144 4.36 16.22 10.47
N SER A 145 4.99 15.93 9.33
CA SER A 145 4.65 16.48 8.02
C SER A 145 4.91 15.49 6.89
N VAL A 146 4.28 15.74 5.75
CA VAL A 146 4.47 14.99 4.51
C VAL A 146 4.77 15.94 3.38
N THR A 147 5.86 15.68 2.66
CA THR A 147 6.24 16.39 1.43
C THR A 147 5.85 15.54 0.23
N PHE A 148 5.15 16.15 -0.73
CA PHE A 148 4.64 15.46 -1.90
C PHE A 148 4.67 16.37 -3.14
N PHE A 149 4.67 15.74 -4.31
CA PHE A 149 4.53 16.40 -5.60
C PHE A 149 3.07 16.33 -6.06
N GLU A 150 2.54 17.45 -6.56
CA GLU A 150 1.23 17.56 -7.17
C GLU A 150 1.20 18.73 -8.16
N ASP A 151 0.72 18.48 -9.38
CA ASP A 151 0.49 19.49 -10.42
C ASP A 151 1.70 20.41 -10.68
N GLY A 152 2.88 19.81 -10.86
CA GLY A 152 4.12 20.53 -11.18
C GLY A 152 4.78 21.21 -9.98
N SER A 153 4.29 21.02 -8.76
CA SER A 153 4.83 21.67 -7.57
C SER A 153 5.07 20.71 -6.41
N ILE A 154 6.08 21.02 -5.61
CA ILE A 154 6.35 20.34 -4.34
C ILE A 154 5.62 21.09 -3.25
N LYS A 155 4.85 20.34 -2.45
CA LYS A 155 4.05 20.85 -1.33
C LYS A 155 4.42 20.10 -0.06
N THR A 156 4.35 20.77 1.07
CA THR A 156 4.47 20.14 2.39
C THR A 156 3.24 20.46 3.20
N LEU A 157 2.63 19.45 3.79
CA LEU A 157 1.51 19.58 4.70
C LEU A 157 1.89 19.03 6.07
N ASP A 158 1.53 19.78 7.11
CA ASP A 158 1.55 19.27 8.47
C ASP A 158 0.48 18.19 8.64
N LYS A 159 0.70 17.28 9.59
CA LYS A 159 -0.23 16.18 9.90
C LYS A 159 -1.69 16.63 10.06
N SER A 160 -1.91 17.81 10.67
CA SER A 160 -3.24 18.38 10.90
C SER A 160 -3.97 18.80 9.61
N GLN A 161 -3.22 19.13 8.56
CA GLN A 161 -3.76 19.57 7.26
C GLN A 161 -4.08 18.39 6.33
N ILE A 162 -3.61 17.19 6.65
CA ILE A 162 -3.83 16.02 5.83
C ILE A 162 -5.20 15.42 6.14
N VAL A 163 -6.14 15.55 5.20
CA VAL A 163 -7.44 14.88 5.30
C VAL A 163 -7.24 13.37 5.21
N ARG A 164 -7.73 12.66 6.21
CA ARG A 164 -7.58 11.20 6.30
C ARG A 164 -8.76 10.55 7.04
N ASP A 165 -9.04 9.34 6.65
CA ASP A 165 -9.99 8.44 7.32
C ASP A 165 -9.36 7.06 7.47
N TYR A 166 -10.12 6.09 7.97
CA TYR A 166 -9.65 4.71 8.13
C TYR A 166 -9.24 4.10 6.79
N ARG A 167 -7.95 3.80 6.64
CA ARG A 167 -7.32 3.26 5.40
C ARG A 167 -7.49 4.19 4.19
N GLU A 168 -7.55 5.47 4.40
CA GLU A 168 -7.72 6.46 3.34
C GLU A 168 -7.06 7.80 3.70
N THR A 169 -6.48 8.44 2.68
CA THR A 169 -5.93 9.81 2.75
C THR A 169 -6.12 10.50 1.41
N ILE A 170 -5.76 11.78 1.31
CA ILE A 170 -5.68 12.51 0.04
C ILE A 170 -4.70 11.89 -0.98
N PHE A 171 -3.89 10.92 -0.56
CA PHE A 171 -2.90 10.23 -1.40
C PHE A 171 -3.36 8.82 -1.82
N THR A 172 -4.58 8.41 -1.48
CA THR A 172 -5.10 7.07 -1.80
C THR A 172 -5.71 7.05 -3.20
N GLY A 173 -5.38 6.03 -4.00
CA GLY A 173 -6.06 5.77 -5.28
C GLY A 173 -5.24 6.09 -6.53
N MET A 174 -5.96 6.31 -7.65
CA MET A 174 -5.37 6.60 -8.96
C MET A 174 -5.27 8.11 -9.17
N HIS A 175 -4.07 8.64 -9.10
CA HIS A 175 -3.78 10.06 -9.32
C HIS A 175 -2.28 10.28 -9.54
N SER A 176 -1.90 11.51 -9.89
CA SER A 176 -0.51 11.94 -10.11
C SER A 176 0.21 12.46 -8.86
N LYS A 177 -0.42 12.39 -7.67
CA LYS A 177 0.23 12.82 -6.43
C LYS A 177 1.25 11.77 -5.98
N LEU A 178 2.49 12.17 -5.78
CA LEU A 178 3.54 11.32 -5.23
C LEU A 178 4.04 11.85 -3.91
N ILE A 179 3.94 11.07 -2.86
CA ILE A 179 4.65 11.35 -1.60
C ILE A 179 6.15 11.22 -1.88
N LEU A 180 6.92 12.25 -1.56
CA LEU A 180 8.38 12.30 -1.71
C LEU A 180 9.06 11.86 -0.42
N SER A 181 8.68 12.45 0.71
CA SER A 181 9.21 12.13 2.04
C SER A 181 8.18 12.43 3.13
N ALA A 182 8.46 11.96 4.33
CA ALA A 182 7.75 12.36 5.53
C ALA A 182 8.74 12.60 6.68
N VAL A 183 8.42 13.57 7.53
CA VAL A 183 9.10 13.79 8.80
C VAL A 183 8.31 13.11 9.90
N PHE A 184 8.97 12.19 10.60
CA PHE A 184 8.44 11.52 11.78
C PHE A 184 9.02 12.15 13.03
N LYS A 185 8.21 12.27 14.10
CA LYS A 185 8.65 12.60 15.45
C LYS A 185 8.56 11.32 16.28
N LEU A 186 9.71 10.88 16.80
CA LEU A 186 9.89 9.58 17.44
C LEU A 186 10.49 9.82 18.83
N GLU A 187 9.92 9.21 19.85
CA GLU A 187 10.41 9.34 21.22
C GLU A 187 11.47 8.27 21.51
N GLN A 188 12.46 8.60 22.32
CA GLN A 188 13.40 7.62 22.84
C GLN A 188 12.68 6.63 23.76
N THR A 189 13.06 5.36 23.70
CA THR A 189 12.47 4.32 24.53
C THR A 189 13.48 3.23 24.85
N GLU A 190 13.33 2.60 25.98
CA GLU A 190 14.03 1.37 26.31
C GLU A 190 13.17 0.17 25.94
N PHE A 191 13.75 -0.79 25.25
CA PHE A 191 13.05 -2.01 24.85
C PHE A 191 13.38 -3.14 25.82
N THR A 192 12.35 -3.71 26.45
CA THR A 192 12.48 -4.95 27.25
C THR A 192 12.55 -6.19 26.35
N GLU A 193 12.03 -6.11 25.13
CA GLU A 193 12.06 -7.14 24.10
C GLU A 193 12.18 -6.52 22.71
N ASN A 194 12.58 -7.31 21.72
CA ASN A 194 12.67 -6.83 20.35
C ASN A 194 11.27 -6.75 19.69
N PRO A 195 10.71 -5.53 19.47
CA PRO A 195 9.34 -5.36 18.97
C PRO A 195 9.17 -5.88 17.53
N LEU A 196 10.24 -5.96 16.75
CA LEU A 196 10.22 -6.54 15.40
C LEU A 196 10.01 -8.05 15.47
N VAL A 197 10.73 -8.72 16.37
CA VAL A 197 10.61 -10.17 16.57
C VAL A 197 9.23 -10.51 17.12
N SER A 198 8.79 -9.81 18.17
CA SER A 198 7.46 -10.00 18.76
C SER A 198 6.34 -9.84 17.73
N ARG A 199 6.42 -8.80 16.88
CA ARG A 199 5.44 -8.59 15.81
C ARG A 199 5.50 -9.66 14.72
N GLN A 200 6.67 -10.15 14.35
CA GLN A 200 6.83 -11.23 13.37
C GLN A 200 6.29 -12.56 13.90
N LEU A 201 6.55 -12.90 15.16
CA LEU A 201 5.99 -14.09 15.81
C LEU A 201 4.46 -14.01 15.84
N TRP A 202 3.90 -12.87 16.28
CA TRP A 202 2.46 -12.64 16.24
C TRP A 202 1.88 -12.82 14.83
N ALA A 203 2.54 -12.27 13.81
CA ALA A 203 2.09 -12.39 12.43
C ALA A 203 2.12 -13.85 11.93
N LYS A 204 3.16 -14.60 12.28
CA LYS A 204 3.25 -16.03 11.96
C LYS A 204 2.11 -16.83 12.56
N GLU A 205 1.69 -16.46 13.77
CA GLU A 205 0.58 -17.13 14.47
C GLU A 205 -0.79 -16.72 13.92
N HIS A 206 -1.01 -15.43 13.60
CA HIS A 206 -2.35 -14.88 13.34
C HIS A 206 -2.63 -14.55 11.88
N GLN A 207 -1.61 -14.44 11.03
CA GLN A 207 -1.77 -14.12 9.61
C GLN A 207 -1.56 -15.35 8.72
N ASP A 208 -2.32 -15.44 7.62
CA ASP A 208 -2.23 -16.54 6.68
C ASP A 208 -1.33 -16.17 5.49
N ASN A 209 -0.07 -16.52 5.60
CA ASN A 209 0.92 -16.31 4.55
C ASN A 209 1.25 -17.59 3.75
N THR A 210 0.33 -18.57 3.71
CA THR A 210 0.53 -19.85 3.00
C THR A 210 0.45 -19.74 1.47
N ALA A 211 -0.11 -18.63 0.97
CA ALA A 211 -0.13 -18.29 -0.45
C ALA A 211 -0.13 -16.76 -0.66
N PRO A 212 0.16 -16.28 -1.89
CA PRO A 212 0.12 -14.87 -2.25
C PRO A 212 -1.21 -14.20 -1.85
N ASN A 213 -1.11 -13.01 -1.25
CA ASN A 213 -2.23 -12.20 -0.78
C ASN A 213 -1.82 -10.73 -0.69
N CYS A 214 -2.78 -9.84 -0.50
CA CYS A 214 -2.56 -8.41 -0.25
C CYS A 214 -3.11 -7.96 1.11
N GLY A 215 -3.15 -8.85 2.11
CA GLY A 215 -3.70 -8.54 3.42
C GLY A 215 -5.23 -8.45 3.42
N SER A 216 -5.76 -7.51 4.20
CA SER A 216 -7.20 -7.29 4.31
C SER A 216 -7.83 -6.85 3.00
N VAL A 217 -8.91 -7.51 2.62
CA VAL A 217 -9.67 -7.20 1.38
C VAL A 217 -10.63 -6.03 1.61
N PHE A 218 -11.23 -5.97 2.78
CA PHE A 218 -12.26 -4.98 3.13
C PHE A 218 -11.83 -4.12 4.33
N LYS A 219 -11.97 -2.79 4.21
CA LYS A 219 -11.80 -1.84 5.32
C LYS A 219 -13.02 -1.78 6.23
N SER A 220 -14.20 -2.14 5.70
CA SER A 220 -15.46 -2.27 6.44
C SER A 220 -16.24 -3.46 5.93
N ALA A 221 -16.66 -4.37 6.83
CA ALA A 221 -17.48 -5.52 6.50
C ALA A 221 -18.11 -6.09 7.77
N ASN A 222 -19.23 -6.82 7.64
CA ASN A 222 -19.80 -7.58 8.74
C ASN A 222 -18.97 -8.85 8.98
N TYR A 223 -18.34 -8.92 10.15
CA TYR A 223 -17.47 -10.02 10.53
C TYR A 223 -18.17 -11.40 10.49
N LYS A 224 -19.44 -11.49 10.93
CA LYS A 224 -20.19 -12.76 10.91
C LYS A 224 -20.40 -13.31 9.49
N ILE A 225 -20.52 -12.42 8.49
CA ILE A 225 -20.60 -12.84 7.08
C ILE A 225 -19.24 -13.33 6.59
N LEU A 226 -18.15 -12.60 6.90
CA LEU A 226 -16.79 -13.01 6.51
C LEU A 226 -16.39 -14.34 7.15
N GLU A 227 -16.77 -14.59 8.41
CA GLU A 227 -16.53 -15.88 9.08
C GLU A 227 -17.21 -17.06 8.35
N LYS A 228 -18.43 -16.87 7.81
CA LYS A 228 -19.12 -17.89 7.01
C LYS A 228 -18.43 -18.15 5.67
N LEU A 229 -17.62 -17.20 5.16
CA LEU A 229 -16.86 -17.34 3.92
C LEU A 229 -15.49 -18.00 4.13
N ARG A 230 -15.04 -18.20 5.37
CA ARG A 230 -13.73 -18.84 5.65
C ARG A 230 -13.63 -20.20 4.95
N GLY A 231 -12.51 -20.40 4.25
CA GLY A 231 -12.26 -21.62 3.48
C GLY A 231 -13.05 -21.73 2.16
N MET A 232 -14.01 -20.83 1.88
CA MET A 232 -14.68 -20.81 0.57
C MET A 232 -13.66 -20.58 -0.52
N SER A 233 -13.65 -21.45 -1.54
CA SER A 233 -12.70 -21.43 -2.63
C SER A 233 -13.37 -21.36 -4.00
N ILE A 234 -12.71 -20.70 -4.93
CA ILE A 234 -13.04 -20.69 -6.36
C ILE A 234 -11.75 -20.95 -7.13
N GLY A 235 -11.68 -22.09 -7.78
CA GLY A 235 -10.45 -22.52 -8.46
C GLY A 235 -9.26 -22.57 -7.50
N LYS A 236 -8.24 -21.75 -7.76
CA LYS A 236 -7.02 -21.66 -6.92
C LYS A 236 -7.00 -20.45 -5.98
N ALA A 237 -8.10 -19.74 -5.81
CA ALA A 237 -8.24 -18.66 -4.83
C ALA A 237 -9.24 -19.06 -3.73
N MET A 238 -9.03 -18.57 -2.51
CA MET A 238 -9.88 -18.87 -1.36
C MET A 238 -9.87 -17.76 -0.32
N PHE A 239 -10.99 -17.58 0.38
CA PHE A 239 -10.96 -16.89 1.67
C PHE A 239 -10.13 -17.70 2.66
N SER A 240 -9.18 -17.05 3.30
CA SER A 240 -8.32 -17.72 4.27
C SER A 240 -9.15 -18.40 5.37
N ALA A 241 -8.80 -19.63 5.69
CA ALA A 241 -9.38 -20.34 6.84
C ALA A 241 -8.84 -19.83 8.18
N LYS A 242 -7.76 -19.03 8.17
CA LYS A 242 -7.12 -18.46 9.37
C LYS A 242 -7.51 -17.00 9.59
N THR A 243 -7.56 -16.20 8.51
CA THR A 243 -7.79 -14.74 8.56
C THR A 243 -8.98 -14.40 7.67
N SER A 244 -10.19 -14.34 8.22
CA SER A 244 -11.47 -14.28 7.48
C SER A 244 -11.58 -13.15 6.44
N ASN A 245 -10.85 -12.04 6.63
CA ASN A 245 -10.84 -10.90 5.70
C ASN A 245 -9.70 -10.97 4.65
N TRP A 246 -9.03 -12.11 4.49
CA TRP A 246 -7.97 -12.29 3.51
C TRP A 246 -8.40 -13.25 2.40
N ILE A 247 -8.01 -12.94 1.17
CA ILE A 247 -8.12 -13.87 0.04
C ILE A 247 -6.71 -14.28 -0.36
N LEU A 248 -6.47 -15.57 -0.39
CA LEU A 248 -5.23 -16.20 -0.84
C LEU A 248 -5.41 -16.70 -2.26
N THR A 249 -4.35 -16.70 -3.07
CA THR A 249 -4.43 -17.29 -4.41
C THR A 249 -3.12 -17.97 -4.84
N LYS A 250 -3.25 -19.06 -5.56
CA LYS A 250 -2.18 -19.72 -6.34
C LYS A 250 -2.47 -19.63 -7.84
N SER A 251 -3.44 -18.78 -8.23
CA SER A 251 -3.83 -18.58 -9.63
C SER A 251 -2.91 -17.57 -10.32
N GLN A 252 -2.71 -17.78 -11.62
CA GLN A 252 -2.03 -16.80 -12.49
C GLN A 252 -2.94 -15.64 -12.92
N ASN A 253 -4.25 -15.71 -12.69
CA ASN A 253 -5.20 -14.64 -13.00
C ASN A 253 -5.99 -14.21 -11.77
N SER A 254 -6.57 -13.02 -11.84
CA SER A 254 -7.33 -12.41 -10.74
C SER A 254 -8.83 -12.77 -10.74
N TYR A 255 -9.33 -13.51 -11.73
CA TYR A 255 -10.76 -13.77 -11.90
C TYR A 255 -11.41 -14.36 -10.64
N ALA A 256 -10.80 -15.38 -10.06
CA ALA A 256 -11.33 -16.05 -8.87
C ALA A 256 -11.34 -15.12 -7.64
N ILE A 257 -10.33 -14.24 -7.49
CA ILE A 257 -10.30 -13.23 -6.44
C ILE A 257 -11.48 -12.26 -6.59
N VAL A 258 -11.67 -11.74 -7.82
CA VAL A 258 -12.78 -10.81 -8.13
C VAL A 258 -14.13 -11.46 -7.84
N LEU A 259 -14.30 -12.74 -8.20
CA LEU A 259 -15.55 -13.46 -7.97
C LEU A 259 -15.81 -13.68 -6.47
N LEU A 260 -14.79 -14.03 -5.67
CA LEU A 260 -14.91 -14.13 -4.21
C LEU A 260 -15.30 -12.78 -3.58
N ILE A 261 -14.69 -11.68 -4.04
CA ILE A 261 -15.06 -10.31 -3.60
C ILE A 261 -16.52 -10.01 -3.95
N ARG A 262 -16.98 -10.35 -5.16
CA ARG A 262 -18.38 -10.16 -5.58
C ARG A 262 -19.37 -10.96 -4.74
N ILE A 263 -19.04 -12.21 -4.41
CA ILE A 263 -19.86 -13.04 -3.51
C ILE A 263 -19.97 -12.39 -2.14
N ALA A 264 -18.85 -11.94 -1.54
CA ALA A 264 -18.88 -11.25 -0.27
C ALA A 264 -19.76 -9.98 -0.33
N LYS A 265 -19.60 -9.15 -1.37
CA LYS A 265 -20.44 -7.95 -1.58
C LYS A 265 -21.93 -8.29 -1.72
N PHE A 266 -22.25 -9.34 -2.48
CA PHE A 266 -23.64 -9.80 -2.67
C PHE A 266 -24.26 -10.28 -1.36
N LEU A 267 -23.55 -11.07 -0.55
CA LEU A 267 -24.04 -11.51 0.75
C LEU A 267 -24.28 -10.37 1.73
N HIS A 268 -23.43 -9.35 1.72
CA HIS A 268 -23.65 -8.15 2.50
C HIS A 268 -24.87 -7.38 2.02
N LEU A 269 -25.03 -7.23 0.69
CA LEU A 269 -26.17 -6.54 0.10
C LEU A 269 -27.51 -7.18 0.50
N ILE A 270 -27.67 -8.49 0.33
CA ILE A 270 -28.92 -9.19 0.71
C ILE A 270 -29.17 -9.24 2.21
N SER A 271 -28.11 -9.01 3.02
CA SER A 271 -28.21 -8.93 4.49
C SER A 271 -28.39 -7.48 4.98
N GLY A 272 -28.54 -6.48 4.10
CA GLY A 272 -28.65 -5.07 4.46
C GLY A 272 -27.40 -4.50 5.13
N GLN A 273 -26.22 -5.11 4.93
CA GLN A 273 -24.97 -4.73 5.58
C GLN A 273 -24.05 -3.96 4.62
N LYS A 274 -23.35 -2.96 5.14
CA LYS A 274 -22.33 -2.22 4.37
C LYS A 274 -21.06 -3.04 4.24
N ILE A 275 -20.39 -2.90 3.10
CA ILE A 275 -19.07 -3.48 2.84
C ILE A 275 -18.27 -2.54 1.94
N GLU A 276 -17.01 -2.28 2.31
CA GLU A 276 -16.11 -1.38 1.59
C GLU A 276 -14.75 -2.03 1.40
N LEU A 277 -14.19 -1.92 0.19
CA LEU A 277 -12.86 -2.45 -0.11
C LEU A 277 -11.76 -1.64 0.58
N GLU A 278 -10.73 -2.35 1.06
CA GLU A 278 -9.43 -1.78 1.44
C GLU A 278 -8.46 -1.82 0.25
N LEU A 279 -8.58 -2.85 -0.61
CA LEU A 279 -7.74 -3.02 -1.79
C LEU A 279 -7.95 -1.88 -2.80
N ILE A 280 -6.85 -1.37 -3.35
CA ILE A 280 -6.88 -0.49 -4.51
C ILE A 280 -7.01 -1.37 -5.76
N VAL A 281 -8.13 -1.22 -6.45
CA VAL A 281 -8.48 -2.00 -7.64
C VAL A 281 -8.11 -1.23 -8.90
N ILE A 282 -7.33 -1.85 -9.78
CA ILE A 282 -6.88 -1.28 -11.06
C ILE A 282 -7.38 -2.18 -12.20
N ASP A 283 -8.07 -1.57 -13.17
CA ASP A 283 -8.69 -2.21 -14.32
C ASP A 283 -8.11 -1.73 -15.67
#